data_8beeea522a64a3fb2409cb2610da1762
#
_entry.id   8beeea522a64a3fb2409cb2610da1762
#
_cell.length_a   1.000
_cell.length_b   1.000
_cell.length_c   1.000
_cell.angle_alpha   90.00
_cell.angle_beta   90.00
_cell.angle_gamma   90.00
#
_symmetry.space_group_name_H-M   'P 1'
#
loop_
_entity.id
_entity.type
_entity.pdbx_description
1 polymer ?
#
loop_
_entity_poly.entity_id
_entity_poly.type
_entity_poly.pdbx_seq_one_letter_code
_entity_poly.pdbx_strand_id
1 'polypeptide(L)'
;MSIKEKIKEVAFLKKLLKRLYLKIRSDKFVKLSQREKTDAKLVVFESFQGRSYSCSPKAIYEYMQKAPEFADYRYVWVFRDIKSHGSFAENTSLVKFDSDKAYRAYARAGTWIVNSRLRDFIFPRADQRYIQCWHGTPFKKIGCDIEAAGNATSTVDEIRREYTKEAEKITAMISQSPFCTQKLISAFNLDRLGKENIILETGYPRNDELFNYSGEKVERIKESFN
;
A
#
# COMPACT_ATOMS: atom_id res chain seq x y z
N MET A 1 39.82 14.09 -15.52
CA MET A 1 38.38 14.03 -15.13
C MET A 1 38.23 14.54 -13.71
N SER A 2 37.45 15.59 -13.49
CA SER A 2 37.31 16.20 -12.17
C SER A 2 36.47 15.29 -11.23
N ILE A 3 36.61 15.46 -9.92
CA ILE A 3 35.81 14.72 -8.93
C ILE A 3 34.30 14.93 -9.19
N LYS A 4 33.90 16.13 -9.62
CA LYS A 4 32.50 16.44 -9.99
C LYS A 4 32.00 15.65 -11.21
N GLU A 5 32.86 15.41 -12.19
CA GLU A 5 32.54 14.61 -13.39
C GLU A 5 32.35 13.13 -13.01
N LYS A 6 33.24 12.57 -12.18
CA LYS A 6 33.09 11.20 -11.66
C LYS A 6 31.80 11.00 -10.87
N ILE A 7 31.43 11.97 -10.01
CA ILE A 7 30.16 11.91 -9.23
C ILE A 7 28.95 11.93 -10.17
N LYS A 8 28.94 12.77 -11.21
CA LYS A 8 27.85 12.81 -12.21
C LYS A 8 27.74 11.50 -12.99
N GLU A 9 28.85 10.93 -13.40
CA GLU A 9 28.91 9.66 -14.14
C GLU A 9 28.39 8.49 -13.27
N VAL A 10 28.79 8.40 -12.01
CA VAL A 10 28.27 7.40 -11.06
C VAL A 10 26.77 7.57 -10.80
N ALA A 11 26.29 8.81 -10.68
CA ALA A 11 24.87 9.11 -10.52
C ALA A 11 24.05 8.71 -11.75
N PHE A 12 24.57 9.01 -12.94
CA PHE A 12 23.96 8.60 -14.20
C PHE A 12 23.88 7.08 -14.35
N LEU A 13 24.98 6.37 -14.07
CA LEU A 13 25.02 4.91 -14.11
C LEU A 13 24.02 4.28 -13.11
N LYS A 14 23.97 4.78 -11.87
CA LYS A 14 22.98 4.35 -10.88
C LYS A 14 21.55 4.56 -11.37
N LYS A 15 21.26 5.70 -12.02
CA LYS A 15 19.93 6.00 -12.59
C LYS A 15 19.58 5.03 -13.73
N LEU A 16 20.54 4.71 -14.58
CA LEU A 16 20.36 3.73 -15.68
C LEU A 16 20.10 2.34 -15.16
N LEU A 17 20.91 1.85 -14.19
CA LEU A 17 20.74 0.55 -13.56
C LEU A 17 19.39 0.45 -12.84
N LYS A 18 18.97 1.49 -12.14
CA LYS A 18 17.65 1.55 -11.51
C LYS A 18 16.53 1.44 -12.54
N ARG A 19 16.64 2.14 -13.68
CA ARG A 19 15.64 2.07 -14.76
C ARG A 19 15.57 0.65 -15.36
N LEU A 20 16.72 0.03 -15.64
CA LEU A 20 16.77 -1.34 -16.15
C LEU A 20 16.17 -2.33 -15.17
N TYR A 21 16.54 -2.24 -13.89
CA TYR A 21 15.95 -3.04 -12.83
C TYR A 21 14.42 -2.92 -12.78
N LEU A 22 13.89 -1.69 -12.76
CA LEU A 22 12.46 -1.45 -12.73
C LEU A 22 11.75 -1.97 -13.98
N LYS A 23 12.39 -1.86 -15.17
CA LYS A 23 11.86 -2.41 -16.41
C LYS A 23 11.75 -3.95 -16.34
N ILE A 24 12.80 -4.63 -15.92
CA ILE A 24 12.79 -6.10 -15.76
C ILE A 24 11.67 -6.54 -14.80
N ARG A 25 11.51 -5.82 -13.68
CA ARG A 25 10.44 -6.11 -12.70
C ARG A 25 9.06 -5.85 -13.28
N SER A 26 8.90 -4.75 -14.00
CA SER A 26 7.65 -4.41 -14.70
C SER A 26 7.26 -5.49 -15.71
N ASP A 27 8.19 -5.86 -16.62
CA ASP A 27 7.95 -6.89 -17.63
C ASP A 27 7.56 -8.23 -17.00
N LYS A 28 8.22 -8.57 -15.87
CA LYS A 28 7.90 -9.77 -15.11
C LYS A 28 6.50 -9.72 -14.50
N PHE A 29 6.11 -8.60 -13.88
CA PHE A 29 4.78 -8.44 -13.31
C PHE A 29 3.70 -8.52 -14.40
N VAL A 30 3.90 -7.85 -15.54
CA VAL A 30 2.97 -7.91 -16.68
C VAL A 30 2.78 -9.34 -17.15
N LYS A 31 3.85 -10.12 -17.32
CA LYS A 31 3.77 -11.54 -17.70
C LYS A 31 3.02 -12.39 -16.67
N LEU A 32 3.23 -12.15 -15.39
CA LEU A 32 2.48 -12.81 -14.32
C LEU A 32 1.00 -12.43 -14.38
N SER A 33 0.70 -11.14 -14.47
CA SER A 33 -0.68 -10.65 -14.56
C SER A 33 -1.46 -11.20 -15.75
N GLN A 34 -0.79 -11.48 -16.87
CA GLN A 34 -1.41 -12.11 -18.05
C GLN A 34 -1.64 -13.63 -17.90
N ARG A 35 -0.81 -14.30 -17.08
CA ARG A 35 -0.85 -15.76 -16.92
C ARG A 35 -1.71 -16.25 -15.77
N GLU A 36 -1.66 -15.51 -14.66
CA GLU A 36 -2.37 -15.89 -13.43
C GLU A 36 -3.85 -15.54 -13.55
N LYS A 37 -4.72 -16.46 -13.15
CA LYS A 37 -6.15 -16.19 -13.02
C LYS A 37 -6.42 -15.53 -11.70
N THR A 38 -7.38 -14.59 -11.67
CA THR A 38 -7.81 -13.96 -10.44
C THR A 38 -8.53 -14.94 -9.54
N ASP A 39 -8.12 -14.95 -8.30
CA ASP A 39 -8.74 -15.70 -7.22
C ASP A 39 -9.51 -14.73 -6.34
N ALA A 40 -10.82 -14.71 -6.46
CA ALA A 40 -11.70 -13.75 -5.78
C ALA A 40 -11.60 -13.85 -4.24
N LYS A 41 -11.18 -15.01 -3.71
CA LYS A 41 -11.05 -15.28 -2.27
C LYS A 41 -9.61 -15.15 -1.76
N LEU A 42 -8.69 -14.68 -2.59
CA LEU A 42 -7.33 -14.36 -2.18
C LEU A 42 -7.19 -12.85 -1.96
N VAL A 43 -6.72 -12.46 -0.78
CA VAL A 43 -6.49 -11.06 -0.40
C VAL A 43 -5.03 -10.83 -0.09
N VAL A 44 -4.44 -9.80 -0.69
CA VAL A 44 -3.08 -9.34 -0.36
C VAL A 44 -3.14 -8.16 0.57
N PHE A 45 -2.37 -8.22 1.65
CA PHE A 45 -2.16 -7.13 2.60
C PHE A 45 -0.73 -6.63 2.57
N GLU A 46 -0.57 -5.31 2.62
CA GLU A 46 0.73 -4.66 2.78
C GLU A 46 0.58 -3.41 3.64
N SER A 47 1.44 -3.24 4.63
CA SER A 47 1.47 -2.06 5.46
C SER A 47 2.85 -1.39 5.40
N PHE A 48 2.87 -0.07 5.14
CA PHE A 48 4.09 0.74 5.04
C PHE A 48 5.17 0.14 4.15
N GLN A 49 4.78 -0.34 2.96
CA GLN A 49 5.67 -1.02 2.02
C GLN A 49 6.38 -2.25 2.63
N GLY A 50 5.63 -3.04 3.37
CA GLY A 50 6.10 -4.28 4.00
C GLY A 50 6.97 -4.09 5.25
N ARG A 51 6.96 -2.88 5.87
CA ARG A 51 7.79 -2.61 7.05
C ARG A 51 7.17 -3.09 8.36
N SER A 52 5.84 -3.21 8.44
CA SER A 52 5.18 -3.53 9.71
C SER A 52 3.85 -4.26 9.52
N TYR A 53 3.47 -5.01 10.53
CA TYR A 53 2.13 -5.55 10.72
C TYR A 53 1.33 -4.56 11.55
N SER A 54 0.64 -3.61 10.91
CA SER A 54 0.02 -2.49 11.62
C SER A 54 -1.03 -1.75 10.79
N CYS A 55 -1.62 -0.74 11.39
CA CYS A 55 -2.54 0.22 10.76
C CYS A 55 -3.84 -0.43 10.25
N SER A 56 -4.57 0.25 9.36
CA SER A 56 -5.85 -0.23 8.83
C SER A 56 -5.77 -1.59 8.12
N PRO A 57 -4.72 -1.91 7.34
CA PRO A 57 -4.61 -3.25 6.77
C PRO A 57 -4.60 -4.37 7.83
N LYS A 58 -3.93 -4.16 8.98
CA LYS A 58 -3.96 -5.11 10.10
C LYS A 58 -5.37 -5.24 10.68
N ALA A 59 -6.03 -4.14 10.97
CA ALA A 59 -7.37 -4.15 11.56
C ALA A 59 -8.39 -4.87 10.66
N ILE A 60 -8.34 -4.61 9.34
CA ILE A 60 -9.19 -5.28 8.36
C ILE A 60 -8.87 -6.78 8.30
N TYR A 61 -7.59 -7.17 8.27
CA TYR A 61 -7.19 -8.57 8.26
C TYR A 61 -7.70 -9.29 9.51
N GLU A 62 -7.51 -8.73 10.71
CA GLU A 62 -7.95 -9.33 11.97
C GLU A 62 -9.47 -9.44 12.09
N TYR A 63 -10.20 -8.51 11.48
CA TYR A 63 -11.65 -8.62 11.33
C TYR A 63 -12.02 -9.78 10.39
N MET A 64 -11.41 -9.83 9.19
CA MET A 64 -11.69 -10.88 8.20
C MET A 64 -11.35 -12.29 8.71
N GLN A 65 -10.37 -12.43 9.60
CA GLN A 65 -10.04 -13.72 10.23
C GLN A 65 -11.14 -14.24 11.18
N LYS A 66 -11.99 -13.37 11.69
CA LYS A 66 -13.03 -13.71 12.68
C LYS A 66 -14.43 -13.75 12.07
N ALA A 67 -14.66 -13.04 10.98
CA ALA A 67 -15.96 -12.87 10.37
C ALA A 67 -16.32 -14.09 9.50
N PRO A 68 -17.48 -14.75 9.75
CA PRO A 68 -17.86 -16.00 9.07
C PRO A 68 -17.92 -15.91 7.54
N GLU A 69 -18.26 -14.73 7.02
CA GLU A 69 -18.34 -14.48 5.58
C GLU A 69 -16.99 -14.57 4.85
N PHE A 70 -15.88 -14.56 5.60
CA PHE A 70 -14.51 -14.71 5.08
C PHE A 70 -13.85 -16.03 5.46
N ALA A 71 -14.60 -17.02 5.99
CA ALA A 71 -14.05 -18.27 6.50
C ALA A 71 -13.26 -19.08 5.47
N ASP A 72 -13.61 -18.97 4.18
CA ASP A 72 -12.95 -19.66 3.08
C ASP A 72 -11.96 -18.78 2.30
N TYR A 73 -11.65 -17.59 2.83
CA TYR A 73 -10.67 -16.69 2.25
C TYR A 73 -9.24 -17.11 2.62
N ARG A 74 -8.32 -16.77 1.74
CA ARG A 74 -6.88 -16.94 1.92
C ARG A 74 -6.19 -15.61 1.86
N TYR A 75 -5.12 -15.47 2.62
CA TYR A 75 -4.45 -14.19 2.80
C TYR A 75 -2.97 -14.29 2.49
N VAL A 76 -2.43 -13.20 1.96
CA VAL A 76 -0.99 -13.03 1.77
C VAL A 76 -0.57 -11.71 2.38
N TRP A 77 0.34 -11.77 3.33
CA TRP A 77 1.00 -10.59 3.86
C TRP A 77 2.36 -10.38 3.19
N VAL A 78 2.60 -9.15 2.76
CA VAL A 78 3.87 -8.74 2.13
C VAL A 78 4.73 -8.05 3.17
N PHE A 79 5.94 -8.60 3.46
CA PHE A 79 6.88 -8.04 4.42
C PHE A 79 8.28 -7.88 3.84
N ARG A 80 9.02 -6.86 4.30
CA ARG A 80 10.45 -6.71 4.00
C ARG A 80 11.28 -7.75 4.73
N ASP A 81 10.97 -7.96 6.01
CA ASP A 81 11.54 -9.01 6.84
C ASP A 81 10.44 -9.93 7.36
N ILE A 82 10.37 -11.13 6.83
CA ILE A 82 9.36 -12.13 7.22
C ILE A 82 9.63 -12.65 8.63
N LYS A 83 10.89 -12.72 9.05
CA LYS A 83 11.28 -13.33 10.33
C LYS A 83 10.94 -12.47 11.54
N SER A 84 10.79 -11.16 11.35
CA SER A 84 10.46 -10.22 12.42
C SER A 84 8.98 -10.23 12.82
N HIS A 85 8.15 -10.98 12.09
CA HIS A 85 6.71 -11.08 12.34
C HIS A 85 6.38 -12.50 12.80
N GLY A 86 5.68 -12.62 13.95
CA GLY A 86 5.32 -13.89 14.56
C GLY A 86 4.48 -14.83 13.67
N SER A 87 3.81 -15.81 14.27
CA SER A 87 2.94 -16.75 13.56
C SER A 87 1.65 -16.09 13.10
N PHE A 88 1.18 -16.47 11.93
CA PHE A 88 -0.11 -16.11 11.36
C PHE A 88 -1.01 -17.35 11.29
N ALA A 89 -2.31 -17.15 11.03
CA ALA A 89 -3.25 -18.25 10.84
C ALA A 89 -2.85 -19.11 9.62
N GLU A 90 -3.27 -20.39 9.62
CA GLU A 90 -2.92 -21.38 8.56
C GLU A 90 -3.31 -20.93 7.14
N ASN A 91 -4.42 -20.19 7.01
CA ASN A 91 -4.89 -19.66 5.74
C ASN A 91 -4.11 -18.40 5.27
N THR A 92 -3.00 -18.05 5.96
CA THR A 92 -2.19 -16.85 5.68
C THR A 92 -0.76 -17.22 5.30
N SER A 93 -0.33 -16.77 4.15
CA SER A 93 1.04 -16.90 3.65
C SER A 93 1.82 -15.59 3.77
N LEU A 94 3.11 -15.68 4.08
CA LEU A 94 4.00 -14.52 4.14
C LEU A 94 4.93 -14.51 2.93
N VAL A 95 5.07 -13.37 2.28
CA VAL A 95 5.96 -13.19 1.12
C VAL A 95 6.87 -11.99 1.30
N LYS A 96 8.08 -12.09 0.75
CA LYS A 96 9.05 -11.01 0.83
C LYS A 96 8.67 -9.87 -0.14
N PHE A 97 8.67 -8.64 0.36
CA PHE A 97 8.47 -7.43 -0.42
C PHE A 97 9.40 -7.38 -1.65
N ASP A 98 8.87 -6.92 -2.77
CA ASP A 98 9.62 -6.77 -4.03
C ASP A 98 10.19 -8.10 -4.57
N SER A 99 9.56 -9.24 -4.23
CA SER A 99 9.94 -10.59 -4.69
C SER A 99 8.95 -11.12 -5.74
N ASP A 100 9.38 -12.19 -6.44
CA ASP A 100 8.55 -12.88 -7.41
C ASP A 100 7.29 -13.47 -6.79
N LYS A 101 7.39 -13.96 -5.53
CA LYS A 101 6.24 -14.46 -4.78
C LYS A 101 5.23 -13.35 -4.47
N ALA A 102 5.71 -12.14 -4.12
CA ALA A 102 4.84 -10.98 -3.90
C ALA A 102 4.15 -10.55 -5.21
N TYR A 103 4.90 -10.49 -6.33
CA TYR A 103 4.31 -10.14 -7.62
C TYR A 103 3.26 -11.15 -8.07
N ARG A 104 3.51 -12.44 -7.86
CA ARG A 104 2.51 -13.48 -8.14
C ARG A 104 1.29 -13.34 -7.23
N ALA A 105 1.47 -13.01 -5.96
CA ALA A 105 0.36 -12.77 -5.04
C ALA A 105 -0.52 -11.60 -5.53
N TYR A 106 0.07 -10.45 -5.88
CA TYR A 106 -0.68 -9.34 -6.47
C TYR A 106 -1.35 -9.72 -7.80
N ALA A 107 -0.69 -10.48 -8.66
CA ALA A 107 -1.27 -10.91 -9.93
C ALA A 107 -2.47 -11.85 -9.75
N ARG A 108 -2.53 -12.64 -8.67
CA ARG A 108 -3.60 -13.62 -8.42
C ARG A 108 -4.72 -13.11 -7.54
N ALA A 109 -4.42 -12.25 -6.56
CA ALA A 109 -5.40 -11.84 -5.57
C ALA A 109 -6.54 -11.02 -6.17
N GLY A 110 -7.77 -11.35 -5.78
CA GLY A 110 -8.96 -10.57 -6.15
C GLY A 110 -9.02 -9.22 -5.44
N THR A 111 -8.37 -9.11 -4.28
CA THR A 111 -8.37 -7.85 -3.51
C THR A 111 -6.98 -7.56 -2.94
N TRP A 112 -6.57 -6.30 -3.02
CA TRP A 112 -5.37 -5.76 -2.40
C TRP A 112 -5.77 -4.71 -1.38
N ILE A 113 -5.24 -4.80 -0.17
CA ILE A 113 -5.52 -3.87 0.94
C ILE A 113 -4.19 -3.33 1.45
N VAL A 114 -3.92 -2.08 1.14
CA VAL A 114 -2.64 -1.44 1.46
C VAL A 114 -2.82 -0.04 1.99
N ASN A 115 -1.80 0.50 2.69
CA ASN A 115 -1.83 1.86 3.22
C ASN A 115 -0.71 2.77 2.71
N SER A 116 0.04 2.31 1.73
CA SER A 116 1.12 3.06 1.08
C SER A 116 1.08 2.85 -0.43
N ARG A 117 1.66 3.76 -1.19
CA ARG A 117 1.71 3.62 -2.65
C ARG A 117 2.49 2.36 -3.06
N LEU A 118 1.94 1.63 -3.99
CA LEU A 118 2.59 0.48 -4.62
C LEU A 118 3.65 0.93 -5.66
N ARG A 119 4.45 -0.01 -6.14
CA ARG A 119 5.34 0.23 -7.29
C ARG A 119 4.50 0.65 -8.49
N ASP A 120 4.98 1.62 -9.27
CA ASP A 120 4.27 2.19 -10.41
C ASP A 120 3.78 1.15 -11.43
N PHE A 121 4.54 0.07 -11.59
CA PHE A 121 4.22 -1.00 -12.54
C PHE A 121 3.26 -2.06 -12.00
N ILE A 122 2.88 -2.04 -10.73
CA ILE A 122 1.89 -2.94 -10.14
C ILE A 122 0.50 -2.33 -10.36
N PHE A 123 -0.21 -2.84 -11.35
CA PHE A 123 -1.57 -2.41 -11.71
C PHE A 123 -2.56 -3.56 -11.52
N PRO A 124 -3.74 -3.31 -10.93
CA PRO A 124 -4.81 -4.29 -10.87
C PRO A 124 -5.42 -4.48 -12.27
N ARG A 125 -5.88 -5.69 -12.56
CA ARG A 125 -6.77 -5.95 -13.69
C ARG A 125 -8.19 -5.48 -13.36
N ALA A 126 -9.07 -5.43 -14.37
CA ALA A 126 -10.45 -4.99 -14.19
C ALA A 126 -11.28 -5.88 -13.23
N ASP A 127 -10.87 -7.13 -13.05
CA ASP A 127 -11.47 -8.12 -12.15
C ASP A 127 -10.83 -8.14 -10.73
N GLN A 128 -9.91 -7.22 -10.45
CA GLN A 128 -9.25 -7.07 -9.16
C GLN A 128 -9.63 -5.76 -8.47
N ARG A 129 -9.62 -5.75 -7.16
CA ARG A 129 -9.91 -4.56 -6.33
C ARG A 129 -8.65 -4.11 -5.62
N TYR A 130 -8.35 -2.82 -5.72
CA TYR A 130 -7.27 -2.18 -4.98
C TYR A 130 -7.85 -1.19 -3.97
N ILE A 131 -7.82 -1.54 -2.70
CA ILE A 131 -8.28 -0.72 -1.59
C ILE A 131 -7.09 -0.02 -0.96
N GLN A 132 -7.05 1.31 -1.07
CA GLN A 132 -6.04 2.16 -0.45
C GLN A 132 -6.58 2.69 0.88
N CYS A 133 -5.97 2.27 2.00
CA CYS A 133 -6.38 2.72 3.33
C CYS A 133 -5.76 4.05 3.73
N TRP A 134 -4.72 4.49 3.01
CA TRP A 134 -3.83 5.56 3.46
C TRP A 134 -3.35 5.32 4.91
N HIS A 135 -2.74 6.30 5.54
CA HIS A 135 -2.12 6.03 6.86
C HIS A 135 -2.14 7.21 7.84
N GLY A 136 -2.83 8.29 7.51
CA GLY A 136 -2.97 9.43 8.40
C GLY A 136 -3.77 10.58 7.81
N THR A 137 -4.22 11.47 8.69
CA THR A 137 -4.86 12.74 8.32
C THR A 137 -3.84 13.64 7.63
N PRO A 138 -4.14 14.19 6.45
CA PRO A 138 -3.24 15.10 5.76
C PRO A 138 -3.14 16.47 6.45
N PHE A 139 -2.29 16.59 7.47
CA PHE A 139 -1.98 17.88 8.12
C PHE A 139 -1.05 18.78 7.32
N LYS A 140 -0.35 18.20 6.35
CA LYS A 140 0.53 18.91 5.42
C LYS A 140 0.01 18.71 4.01
N LYS A 141 0.36 19.63 3.10
CA LYS A 141 0.15 19.41 1.67
C LYS A 141 0.91 18.18 1.22
N ILE A 142 0.21 17.25 0.61
CA ILE A 142 0.76 15.98 0.09
C ILE A 142 0.39 15.81 -1.39
N GLY A 143 1.09 14.96 -2.08
CA GLY A 143 0.75 14.57 -3.45
C GLY A 143 0.68 15.75 -4.42
N CYS A 144 -0.48 15.91 -5.05
CA CYS A 144 -0.69 16.97 -6.04
C CYS A 144 -0.83 18.37 -5.42
N ASP A 145 -1.07 18.47 -4.09
CA ASP A 145 -1.23 19.74 -3.41
C ASP A 145 0.11 20.39 -2.98
N ILE A 146 1.24 19.67 -3.12
CA ILE A 146 2.54 20.22 -2.73
C ILE A 146 2.96 21.39 -3.65
N GLU A 147 3.57 22.40 -3.04
CA GLU A 147 4.10 23.60 -3.72
C GLU A 147 5.63 23.58 -3.84
N ALA A 148 6.28 22.88 -2.91
CA ALA A 148 7.73 22.73 -2.88
C ALA A 148 8.13 21.29 -2.59
N ALA A 149 9.18 20.80 -3.25
CA ALA A 149 9.73 19.48 -2.96
C ALA A 149 10.47 19.50 -1.61
N GLY A 150 10.08 18.59 -0.71
CA GLY A 150 10.68 18.48 0.62
C GLY A 150 12.06 17.81 0.65
N ASN A 151 12.57 17.38 -0.50
CA ASN A 151 13.88 16.73 -0.62
C ASN A 151 14.55 17.06 -1.98
N ALA A 152 15.87 16.87 -2.04
CA ALA A 152 16.67 17.14 -3.25
C ALA A 152 16.54 16.04 -4.33
N THR A 153 15.77 14.98 -4.11
CA THR A 153 15.74 13.79 -4.98
C THR A 153 14.55 13.72 -5.92
N SER A 154 13.50 14.50 -5.66
CA SER A 154 12.27 14.50 -6.47
C SER A 154 11.80 15.92 -6.70
N THR A 155 11.36 16.23 -7.90
CA THR A 155 10.69 17.49 -8.22
C THR A 155 9.22 17.45 -7.81
N VAL A 156 8.59 18.63 -7.70
CA VAL A 156 7.14 18.75 -7.45
C VAL A 156 6.35 17.96 -8.50
N ASP A 157 6.73 18.12 -9.79
CA ASP A 157 6.04 17.45 -10.89
C ASP A 157 6.21 15.94 -10.88
N GLU A 158 7.36 15.43 -10.44
CA GLU A 158 7.57 13.99 -10.26
C GLU A 158 6.65 13.44 -9.16
N ILE A 159 6.54 14.14 -8.02
CA ILE A 159 5.66 13.72 -6.92
C ILE A 159 4.20 13.75 -7.37
N ARG A 160 3.75 14.82 -8.01
CA ARG A 160 2.38 14.93 -8.55
C ARG A 160 2.05 13.80 -9.52
N ARG A 161 2.95 13.50 -10.46
CA ARG A 161 2.79 12.36 -11.38
C ARG A 161 2.71 11.01 -10.67
N GLU A 162 3.52 10.78 -9.64
CA GLU A 162 3.49 9.55 -8.86
C GLU A 162 2.16 9.36 -8.11
N TYR A 163 1.59 10.43 -7.55
CA TYR A 163 0.30 10.37 -6.88
C TYR A 163 -0.86 10.17 -7.86
N THR A 164 -0.84 10.86 -9.00
CA THR A 164 -1.83 10.66 -10.07
C THR A 164 -1.80 9.22 -10.61
N LYS A 165 -0.61 8.68 -10.90
CA LYS A 165 -0.46 7.27 -11.32
C LYS A 165 -0.93 6.27 -10.27
N GLU A 166 -0.73 6.57 -9.00
CA GLU A 166 -1.28 5.73 -7.94
C GLU A 166 -2.80 5.77 -7.92
N ALA A 167 -3.39 6.96 -8.07
CA ALA A 167 -4.84 7.15 -8.10
C ALA A 167 -5.52 6.41 -9.27
N GLU A 168 -4.86 6.31 -10.43
CA GLU A 168 -5.36 5.53 -11.58
C GLU A 168 -5.65 4.07 -11.21
N LYS A 169 -4.84 3.48 -10.30
CA LYS A 169 -4.93 2.07 -9.89
C LYS A 169 -6.01 1.82 -8.85
N ILE A 170 -6.29 2.80 -8.00
CA ILE A 170 -7.16 2.64 -6.83
C ILE A 170 -8.60 2.43 -7.28
N THR A 171 -9.25 1.39 -6.72
CA THR A 171 -10.68 1.10 -6.92
C THR A 171 -11.55 1.52 -5.75
N ALA A 172 -10.98 1.63 -4.55
CA ALA A 172 -11.61 2.20 -3.36
C ALA A 172 -10.55 2.83 -2.47
N MET A 173 -10.88 3.96 -1.84
CA MET A 173 -9.99 4.67 -0.92
C MET A 173 -10.70 5.01 0.37
N ILE A 174 -10.14 4.61 1.51
CA ILE A 174 -10.72 4.86 2.82
C ILE A 174 -10.40 6.29 3.27
N SER A 175 -11.44 7.00 3.70
CA SER A 175 -11.34 8.29 4.36
C SER A 175 -11.99 8.26 5.74
N GLN A 176 -11.44 9.02 6.69
CA GLN A 176 -11.94 9.06 8.06
C GLN A 176 -12.89 10.23 8.34
N SER A 177 -13.02 11.20 7.45
CA SER A 177 -13.87 12.38 7.66
C SER A 177 -14.03 13.20 6.38
N PRO A 178 -15.06 14.09 6.32
CA PRO A 178 -15.24 15.00 5.19
C PRO A 178 -13.99 15.85 4.89
N PHE A 179 -13.28 16.30 5.92
CA PHE A 179 -12.02 17.03 5.74
C PHE A 179 -10.98 16.18 5.00
N CYS A 180 -10.78 14.93 5.44
CA CYS A 180 -9.83 14.05 4.79
C CYS A 180 -10.26 13.67 3.37
N THR A 181 -11.55 13.45 3.16
CA THR A 181 -12.13 13.21 1.83
C THR A 181 -11.73 14.30 0.85
N GLN A 182 -11.95 15.56 1.20
CA GLN A 182 -11.57 16.70 0.36
C GLN A 182 -10.05 16.73 0.09
N LYS A 183 -9.22 16.50 1.12
CA LYS A 183 -7.75 16.51 0.96
C LYS A 183 -7.23 15.33 0.17
N LEU A 184 -7.85 14.17 0.27
CA LEU A 184 -7.46 13.00 -0.52
C LEU A 184 -7.88 13.15 -2.00
N ILE A 185 -9.03 13.75 -2.27
CA ILE A 185 -9.48 14.05 -3.64
C ILE A 185 -8.43 14.93 -4.34
N SER A 186 -8.05 16.07 -3.76
CA SER A 186 -7.08 16.98 -4.37
C SER A 186 -5.67 16.39 -4.41
N ALA A 187 -5.21 15.80 -3.31
CA ALA A 187 -3.86 15.25 -3.21
C ALA A 187 -3.58 14.10 -4.18
N PHE A 188 -4.59 13.28 -4.48
CA PHE A 188 -4.51 12.18 -5.43
C PHE A 188 -5.06 12.53 -6.82
N ASN A 189 -5.46 13.79 -7.05
CA ASN A 189 -5.97 14.25 -8.33
C ASN A 189 -7.22 13.48 -8.80
N LEU A 190 -8.04 13.01 -7.84
CA LEU A 190 -9.21 12.17 -8.12
C LEU A 190 -10.28 12.93 -8.90
N ASP A 191 -10.44 14.22 -8.63
CA ASP A 191 -11.34 15.12 -9.34
C ASP A 191 -11.04 15.17 -10.84
N ARG A 192 -9.76 15.36 -11.19
CA ARG A 192 -9.34 15.38 -12.61
C ARG A 192 -9.42 14.02 -13.29
N LEU A 193 -9.38 12.93 -12.50
CA LEU A 193 -9.54 11.57 -13.00
C LEU A 193 -11.01 11.13 -13.05
N GLY A 194 -11.97 11.94 -12.56
CA GLY A 194 -13.38 11.58 -12.44
C GLY A 194 -13.61 10.40 -11.49
N LYS A 195 -12.80 10.31 -10.42
CA LYS A 195 -12.77 9.16 -9.49
C LYS A 195 -13.13 9.54 -8.05
N GLU A 196 -13.78 10.65 -7.79
CA GLU A 196 -14.17 11.06 -6.43
C GLU A 196 -15.08 10.04 -5.74
N ASN A 197 -15.86 9.31 -6.53
CA ASN A 197 -16.80 8.29 -6.08
C ASN A 197 -16.15 7.03 -5.50
N ILE A 198 -14.83 6.85 -5.64
CA ILE A 198 -14.10 5.72 -5.03
C ILE A 198 -13.82 5.92 -3.53
N ILE A 199 -14.04 7.12 -2.98
CA ILE A 199 -13.79 7.38 -1.57
C ILE A 199 -14.91 6.80 -0.72
N LEU A 200 -14.51 6.02 0.27
CA LEU A 200 -15.37 5.45 1.29
C LEU A 200 -15.09 6.15 2.62
N GLU A 201 -16.01 7.01 3.05
CA GLU A 201 -15.91 7.73 4.30
C GLU A 201 -16.42 6.85 5.45
N THR A 202 -15.58 5.95 5.92
CA THR A 202 -15.90 4.90 6.91
C THR A 202 -15.17 5.05 8.24
N GLY A 203 -14.35 6.09 8.40
CA GLY A 203 -13.41 6.15 9.51
C GLY A 203 -12.13 5.35 9.24
N TYR A 204 -11.23 5.30 10.21
CA TYR A 204 -10.04 4.46 10.15
C TYR A 204 -10.31 3.11 10.81
N PRO A 205 -10.27 1.99 10.09
CA PRO A 205 -10.44 0.64 10.68
C PRO A 205 -9.49 0.37 11.85
N ARG A 206 -8.27 0.94 11.82
CA ARG A 206 -7.33 0.81 12.94
C ARG A 206 -7.80 1.46 14.26
N ASN A 207 -8.78 2.36 14.21
CA ASN A 207 -9.31 3.04 15.38
C ASN A 207 -10.45 2.26 16.04
N ASP A 208 -10.98 1.23 15.41
CA ASP A 208 -12.05 0.40 15.96
C ASP A 208 -11.63 -0.25 17.28
N GLU A 209 -10.33 -0.52 17.45
CA GLU A 209 -9.77 -1.06 18.68
C GLU A 209 -9.96 -0.11 19.88
N LEU A 210 -10.09 1.21 19.66
CA LEU A 210 -10.34 2.20 20.71
C LEU A 210 -11.76 2.09 21.31
N PHE A 211 -12.66 1.42 20.61
CA PHE A 211 -14.04 1.21 21.03
C PHE A 211 -14.32 -0.25 21.37
N ASN A 212 -13.54 -1.19 20.83
CA ASN A 212 -13.72 -2.64 20.96
C ASN A 212 -12.62 -3.28 21.83
N TYR A 213 -12.21 -2.65 22.90
CA TYR A 213 -11.21 -3.20 23.82
C TYR A 213 -11.85 -3.93 25.00
N SER A 214 -11.18 -4.96 25.53
CA SER A 214 -11.54 -5.59 26.81
C SER A 214 -10.80 -4.96 27.97
N GLY A 215 -11.41 -4.96 29.17
CA GLY A 215 -10.76 -4.51 30.41
C GLY A 215 -9.44 -5.23 30.68
N GLU A 216 -9.38 -6.56 30.43
CA GLU A 216 -8.14 -7.35 30.56
C GLU A 216 -7.01 -6.86 29.63
N LYS A 217 -7.35 -6.40 28.43
CA LYS A 217 -6.34 -5.84 27.51
C LYS A 217 -5.77 -4.55 28.05
N VAL A 218 -6.62 -3.70 28.63
CA VAL A 218 -6.19 -2.43 29.24
C VAL A 218 -5.25 -2.70 30.41
N GLU A 219 -5.59 -3.64 31.31
CA GLU A 219 -4.72 -3.99 32.44
C GLU A 219 -3.38 -4.56 32.00
N ARG A 220 -3.35 -5.47 31.02
CA ARG A 220 -2.09 -5.98 30.45
C ARG A 220 -1.20 -4.87 29.86
N ILE A 221 -1.81 -3.87 29.22
CA ILE A 221 -1.07 -2.71 28.70
C ILE A 221 -0.48 -1.93 29.86
N LYS A 222 -1.26 -1.62 30.91
CA LYS A 222 -0.77 -0.90 32.11
C LYS A 222 0.39 -1.64 32.77
N GLU A 223 0.27 -2.96 32.96
CA GLU A 223 1.32 -3.81 33.53
C GLU A 223 2.62 -3.80 32.71
N SER A 224 2.54 -3.61 31.39
CA SER A 224 3.72 -3.55 30.52
C SER A 224 4.54 -2.26 30.67
N PHE A 225 4.01 -1.25 31.37
CA PHE A 225 4.68 0.04 31.63
C PHE A 225 5.22 0.18 33.08
N ASN A 226 4.94 -0.79 33.93
CA ASN A 226 5.45 -0.89 35.29
C ASN A 226 6.61 -1.90 35.36
#